data_3740ddc5cd4baa423b32f165fe5e1e65
#
_entry.id   3740ddc5cd4baa423b32f165fe5e1e65
#
_cell.length_a   1.000
_cell.length_b   1.000
_cell.length_c   1.000
_cell.angle_alpha   90.00
_cell.angle_beta   90.00
_cell.angle_gamma   90.00
#
_symmetry.space_group_name_H-M   'P 1'
#
loop_
_entity.id
_entity.type
_entity.pdbx_description
1 polymer ?
#
loop_
_entity_poly.entity_id
_entity_poly.type
_entity_poly.pdbx_seq_one_letter_code
_entity_poly.pdbx_strand_id
1 'polypeptide(L)'
;MRELEVIDSRRVPGLAGLYLARLPGEGERLVEFVDTVEPGVPKDEKWVLMVSTQLGCPVGCAMCDAGAMGFHGDLSAREMLAQVRRVLDDNPDLDPASHPKIKIHFARMGEPSLNPAVLEALELLPRELPFPGIMPSLSTVAPAAPAASEFMEKLIAVKDRLYSGGKFQLQFSLHATEAADRRELVPVPVWDLAAIAAYGSRFVKRGDRKITLNFALPEGAALDTGTIREFFDPSLFLVKVTPVNPTWRAAMTGTAYVWNEAPPGLARDAAALQEAGFDVILSPSAPEEIEAATSCGQLWAEKMKELSANPRKAGTRAAPLRLPFDRARCALLVVDMQRFFLDGDSPAYMPGAAAALANAAALARAFRLAGRPVLFTSHAHEDPEKDGGLMTRKWKKVCLAGTPAAQIAPDLDPREGEVFVKNRYSAFTNPALEPRLRELGVDSLVVAGVKTDLCVESTVRAAFDLGFSCMVAADAAAAARDEQHRASLAAMERGFAAVGTTGAIIGEFAAGKTAVLSGV
;
A
#
# COMPACT_ATOMS: atom_id res chain seq x y z
N MET A 1 -27.53 -13.60 7.83
CA MET A 1 -26.47 -12.79 7.16
C MET A 1 -25.63 -13.78 6.36
N ARG A 2 -25.27 -13.48 5.11
CA ARG A 2 -24.31 -14.34 4.38
C ARG A 2 -22.98 -14.21 5.12
N GLU A 3 -22.47 -15.32 5.61
CA GLU A 3 -21.21 -15.41 6.31
C GLU A 3 -20.04 -15.26 5.32
N LEU A 4 -18.87 -14.94 5.83
CA LEU A 4 -17.58 -14.93 5.15
C LEU A 4 -17.36 -16.31 4.45
N GLU A 5 -17.06 -16.29 3.14
CA GLU A 5 -16.81 -17.48 2.33
C GLU A 5 -15.30 -17.69 2.17
N VAL A 6 -14.73 -18.74 2.75
CA VAL A 6 -13.33 -19.10 2.51
C VAL A 6 -13.18 -19.63 1.09
N ILE A 7 -12.41 -18.94 0.26
CA ILE A 7 -12.18 -19.28 -1.15
C ILE A 7 -10.84 -19.99 -1.36
N ASP A 8 -9.92 -19.84 -0.42
CA ASP A 8 -8.63 -20.53 -0.41
C ASP A 8 -8.12 -20.66 1.02
N SER A 9 -7.42 -21.73 1.33
CA SER A 9 -6.79 -21.91 2.64
C SER A 9 -5.55 -22.79 2.52
N ARG A 10 -4.55 -22.47 3.35
CA ARG A 10 -3.33 -23.25 3.46
C ARG A 10 -3.11 -23.61 4.93
N ARG A 11 -2.92 -24.87 5.24
CA ARG A 11 -2.57 -25.32 6.58
C ARG A 11 -1.15 -25.90 6.60
N VAL A 12 -0.37 -25.38 7.54
CA VAL A 12 0.96 -25.91 7.86
C VAL A 12 0.84 -26.57 9.24
N PRO A 13 0.91 -27.90 9.32
CA PRO A 13 0.71 -28.62 10.57
C PRO A 13 1.62 -28.11 11.69
N GLY A 14 1.04 -27.81 12.85
CA GLY A 14 1.78 -27.34 14.03
C GLY A 14 2.24 -25.88 13.97
N LEU A 15 2.00 -25.15 12.87
CA LEU A 15 2.50 -23.77 12.69
C LEU A 15 1.38 -22.78 12.40
N ALA A 16 0.64 -22.92 11.28
CA ALA A 16 -0.32 -21.91 10.88
C ALA A 16 -1.46 -22.48 9.99
N GLY A 17 -2.61 -21.82 10.06
CA GLY A 17 -3.70 -21.89 9.07
C GLY A 17 -3.88 -20.51 8.44
N LEU A 18 -3.66 -20.40 7.14
CA LEU A 18 -3.88 -19.19 6.37
C LEU A 18 -5.23 -19.30 5.67
N TYR A 19 -5.97 -18.21 5.65
CA TYR A 19 -7.29 -18.13 5.05
C TYR A 19 -7.35 -16.93 4.11
N LEU A 20 -7.86 -17.16 2.91
CA LEU A 20 -8.33 -16.12 2.02
C LEU A 20 -9.84 -16.28 1.87
N ALA A 21 -10.59 -15.23 2.19
CA ALA A 21 -12.04 -15.29 2.18
C ALA A 21 -12.65 -14.12 1.41
N ARG A 22 -13.83 -14.39 0.85
CA ARG A 22 -14.68 -13.37 0.25
C ARG A 22 -15.69 -12.88 1.27
N LEU A 23 -15.75 -11.55 1.42
CA LEU A 23 -16.76 -10.89 2.23
C LEU A 23 -18.01 -10.58 1.40
N PRO A 24 -19.21 -10.56 2.02
CA PRO A 24 -20.43 -10.14 1.35
C PRO A 24 -20.34 -8.68 0.87
N GLY A 25 -20.99 -8.38 -0.26
CA GLY A 25 -21.04 -7.05 -0.84
C GLY A 25 -20.81 -7.04 -2.34
N GLU A 26 -20.76 -5.86 -2.93
CA GLU A 26 -20.44 -5.70 -4.35
C GLU A 26 -18.94 -5.72 -4.60
N GLY A 27 -18.51 -6.29 -5.70
CA GLY A 27 -17.11 -6.41 -6.10
C GLY A 27 -16.35 -7.56 -5.43
N GLU A 28 -15.06 -7.64 -5.72
CA GLU A 28 -14.15 -8.64 -5.15
C GLU A 28 -13.62 -8.12 -3.80
N ARG A 29 -14.35 -8.45 -2.71
CA ARG A 29 -13.97 -8.07 -1.35
C ARG A 29 -13.23 -9.23 -0.68
N LEU A 30 -11.94 -9.37 -1.01
CA LEU A 30 -11.11 -10.44 -0.49
C LEU A 30 -10.34 -9.98 0.76
N VAL A 31 -10.35 -10.82 1.78
CA VAL A 31 -9.66 -10.60 3.04
C VAL A 31 -8.83 -11.80 3.42
N GLU A 32 -7.63 -11.55 3.96
CA GLU A 32 -6.71 -12.57 4.44
C GLU A 32 -6.61 -12.52 5.96
N PHE A 33 -6.67 -13.69 6.62
CA PHE A 33 -6.46 -13.81 8.06
C PHE A 33 -5.74 -15.12 8.38
N VAL A 34 -5.18 -15.20 9.57
CA VAL A 34 -4.25 -16.27 9.96
C VAL A 34 -4.56 -16.75 11.36
N ASP A 35 -4.49 -18.06 11.50
CA ASP A 35 -4.42 -18.82 12.73
C ASP A 35 -2.98 -19.34 12.88
N THR A 36 -2.26 -18.95 13.95
CA THR A 36 -0.85 -19.31 14.12
C THR A 36 -0.49 -19.53 15.59
N VAL A 37 0.71 -20.00 15.81
CA VAL A 37 1.30 -20.19 17.13
C VAL A 37 2.47 -19.21 17.33
N GLU A 38 2.87 -19.01 18.58
CA GLU A 38 4.15 -18.39 18.87
C GLU A 38 5.24 -19.48 18.82
N PRO A 39 6.37 -19.23 18.14
CA PRO A 39 7.44 -20.22 18.07
C PRO A 39 7.83 -20.77 19.44
N GLY A 40 7.83 -22.09 19.58
CA GLY A 40 8.17 -22.77 20.83
C GLY A 40 7.06 -22.79 21.89
N VAL A 41 5.87 -22.24 21.62
CA VAL A 41 4.72 -22.30 22.54
C VAL A 41 3.60 -23.14 21.91
N PRO A 42 3.13 -24.20 22.60
CA PRO A 42 2.02 -25.01 22.10
C PRO A 42 0.73 -24.21 21.90
N LYS A 43 -0.06 -24.61 20.92
CA LYS A 43 -1.29 -23.89 20.53
C LYS A 43 -2.34 -23.87 21.65
N ASP A 44 -2.40 -24.90 22.46
CA ASP A 44 -3.28 -25.04 23.63
C ASP A 44 -2.85 -24.17 24.82
N GLU A 45 -1.63 -23.66 24.83
CA GLU A 45 -1.16 -22.66 25.82
C GLU A 45 -1.34 -21.24 25.31
N LYS A 46 -1.06 -20.99 24.03
CA LYS A 46 -1.19 -19.67 23.41
C LYS A 46 -1.57 -19.76 21.94
N TRP A 47 -2.77 -19.34 21.67
CA TRP A 47 -3.33 -19.30 20.32
C TRP A 47 -3.32 -17.87 19.78
N VAL A 48 -2.78 -17.65 18.58
CA VAL A 48 -2.67 -16.34 17.97
C VAL A 48 -3.51 -16.29 16.68
N LEU A 49 -4.51 -15.42 16.67
CA LEU A 49 -5.35 -15.13 15.52
C LEU A 49 -4.97 -13.75 14.99
N MET A 50 -4.51 -13.66 13.74
CA MET A 50 -4.20 -12.38 13.10
C MET A 50 -5.32 -12.02 12.14
N VAL A 51 -6.00 -10.91 12.40
CA VAL A 51 -7.15 -10.45 11.63
C VAL A 51 -6.81 -9.19 10.82
N SER A 52 -7.42 -9.09 9.66
CA SER A 52 -7.37 -7.91 8.81
C SER A 52 -8.38 -6.87 9.26
N THR A 53 -8.03 -5.60 9.07
CA THR A 53 -8.86 -4.45 9.43
C THR A 53 -9.33 -3.66 8.22
N GLN A 54 -8.70 -3.87 7.06
CA GLN A 54 -9.01 -3.19 5.81
C GLN A 54 -8.85 -4.16 4.64
N LEU A 55 -9.44 -3.83 3.50
CA LEU A 55 -9.16 -4.45 2.22
C LEU A 55 -7.95 -3.73 1.61
N GLY A 56 -6.78 -4.39 1.60
CA GLY A 56 -5.51 -3.74 1.32
C GLY A 56 -5.02 -2.85 2.46
N CYS A 57 -4.14 -1.89 2.18
CA CYS A 57 -3.61 -0.97 3.19
C CYS A 57 -3.22 0.38 2.57
N PRO A 58 -3.66 1.53 3.14
CA PRO A 58 -3.34 2.84 2.59
C PRO A 58 -1.90 3.30 2.88
N VAL A 59 -1.16 2.61 3.75
CA VAL A 59 0.19 3.01 4.17
C VAL A 59 1.24 2.70 3.11
N GLY A 60 1.18 1.51 2.50
CA GLY A 60 2.10 1.15 1.42
C GLY A 60 3.54 0.88 1.85
N CYS A 61 3.78 0.28 3.03
CA CYS A 61 5.12 -0.03 3.52
C CYS A 61 5.98 -0.81 2.51
N ALA A 62 7.28 -0.51 2.46
CA ALA A 62 8.22 -1.07 1.48
C ALA A 62 8.37 -2.60 1.55
N MET A 63 8.03 -3.21 2.67
CA MET A 63 8.18 -4.65 2.93
C MET A 63 6.86 -5.44 2.93
N CYS A 64 5.70 -4.79 2.68
CA CYS A 64 4.39 -5.38 2.96
C CYS A 64 3.54 -5.53 1.70
N ASP A 65 3.15 -6.77 1.36
CA ASP A 65 2.31 -7.04 0.20
C ASP A 65 0.90 -6.47 0.33
N ALA A 66 0.35 -6.37 1.54
CA ALA A 66 -0.94 -5.72 1.77
C ALA A 66 -0.93 -4.23 1.36
N GLY A 67 0.21 -3.55 1.52
CA GLY A 67 0.41 -2.18 1.03
C GLY A 67 0.54 -2.09 -0.49
N ALA A 68 1.05 -3.13 -1.13
CA ALA A 68 1.16 -3.21 -2.59
C ALA A 68 -0.21 -3.36 -3.28
N MET A 69 -1.22 -3.85 -2.55
CA MET A 69 -2.59 -4.00 -3.04
C MET A 69 -3.35 -2.67 -3.17
N GLY A 70 -2.84 -1.59 -2.59
CA GLY A 70 -3.60 -0.35 -2.41
C GLY A 70 -4.69 -0.47 -1.35
N PHE A 71 -5.55 0.53 -1.26
CA PHE A 71 -6.64 0.59 -0.30
C PHE A 71 -7.99 0.48 -1.00
N HIS A 72 -8.81 -0.49 -0.59
CA HIS A 72 -10.12 -0.79 -1.19
C HIS A 72 -11.29 -0.65 -0.21
N GLY A 73 -11.03 -0.20 1.01
CA GLY A 73 -12.05 0.10 2.00
C GLY A 73 -11.79 -0.48 3.38
N ASP A 74 -12.51 0.04 4.36
CA ASP A 74 -12.47 -0.41 5.75
C ASP A 74 -13.35 -1.64 5.95
N LEU A 75 -12.94 -2.53 6.86
CA LEU A 75 -13.78 -3.60 7.35
C LEU A 75 -14.63 -3.10 8.52
N SER A 76 -15.89 -3.50 8.57
CA SER A 76 -16.76 -3.29 9.72
C SER A 76 -16.31 -4.16 10.90
N ALA A 77 -16.69 -3.77 12.11
CA ALA A 77 -16.43 -4.56 13.32
C ALA A 77 -16.93 -6.01 13.20
N ARG A 78 -18.09 -6.21 12.58
CA ARG A 78 -18.65 -7.56 12.38
C ARG A 78 -17.87 -8.41 11.39
N GLU A 79 -17.32 -7.81 10.33
CA GLU A 79 -16.45 -8.51 9.37
C GLU A 79 -15.11 -8.91 10.00
N MET A 80 -14.58 -8.08 10.93
CA MET A 80 -13.40 -8.44 11.71
C MET A 80 -13.70 -9.62 12.67
N LEU A 81 -14.82 -9.59 13.39
CA LEU A 81 -15.24 -10.68 14.28
C LEU A 81 -15.58 -11.95 13.52
N ALA A 82 -16.10 -11.87 12.29
CA ALA A 82 -16.35 -13.03 11.45
C ALA A 82 -15.08 -13.82 11.13
N GLN A 83 -13.93 -13.12 10.94
CA GLN A 83 -12.63 -13.79 10.77
C GLN A 83 -12.25 -14.58 12.02
N VAL A 84 -12.45 -14.00 13.21
CA VAL A 84 -12.19 -14.68 14.49
C VAL A 84 -13.07 -15.93 14.62
N ARG A 85 -14.40 -15.78 14.44
CA ARG A 85 -15.34 -16.92 14.52
C ARG A 85 -14.97 -18.02 13.57
N ARG A 86 -14.62 -17.68 12.32
CA ARG A 86 -14.24 -18.68 11.33
C ARG A 86 -13.03 -19.50 11.78
N VAL A 87 -12.01 -18.85 12.37
CA VAL A 87 -10.84 -19.57 12.91
C VAL A 87 -11.24 -20.47 14.07
N LEU A 88 -12.11 -19.99 14.98
CA LEU A 88 -12.59 -20.80 16.10
C LEU A 88 -13.37 -22.04 15.61
N ASP A 89 -14.27 -21.86 14.64
CA ASP A 89 -15.08 -22.94 14.06
C ASP A 89 -14.23 -24.00 13.34
N ASP A 90 -13.14 -23.60 12.70
CA ASP A 90 -12.21 -24.48 11.98
C ASP A 90 -11.22 -25.22 12.91
N ASN A 91 -11.25 -24.96 14.21
CA ASN A 91 -10.41 -25.62 15.21
C ASN A 91 -11.25 -26.17 16.37
N PRO A 92 -12.18 -27.12 16.11
CA PRO A 92 -13.13 -27.62 17.11
C PRO A 92 -12.48 -28.41 18.27
N ASP A 93 -11.22 -28.82 18.09
CA ASP A 93 -10.46 -29.53 19.12
C ASP A 93 -9.92 -28.58 20.22
N LEU A 94 -9.99 -27.25 20.01
CA LEU A 94 -9.59 -26.25 21.01
C LEU A 94 -10.85 -25.59 21.56
N ASP A 95 -11.13 -25.79 22.83
CA ASP A 95 -12.25 -25.13 23.51
C ASP A 95 -11.87 -23.69 23.91
N PRO A 96 -12.45 -22.65 23.27
CA PRO A 96 -12.11 -21.27 23.60
C PRO A 96 -12.52 -20.86 25.02
N ALA A 97 -13.49 -21.54 25.62
CA ALA A 97 -13.99 -21.22 26.96
C ALA A 97 -12.98 -21.57 28.06
N SER A 98 -12.19 -22.60 27.85
CA SER A 98 -11.13 -23.05 28.77
C SER A 98 -9.72 -22.66 28.33
N HIS A 99 -9.56 -22.10 27.12
CA HIS A 99 -8.24 -21.77 26.57
C HIS A 99 -7.56 -20.64 27.36
N PRO A 100 -6.32 -20.85 27.85
CA PRO A 100 -5.66 -19.90 28.75
C PRO A 100 -5.34 -18.56 28.08
N LYS A 101 -5.04 -18.56 26.76
CA LYS A 101 -4.70 -17.31 26.04
C LYS A 101 -5.00 -17.39 24.55
N ILE A 102 -6.01 -16.64 24.12
CA ILE A 102 -6.34 -16.41 22.70
C ILE A 102 -6.00 -14.97 22.34
N LYS A 103 -4.87 -14.79 21.66
CA LYS A 103 -4.43 -13.45 21.22
C LYS A 103 -5.09 -13.11 19.90
N ILE A 104 -5.99 -12.11 19.87
CA ILE A 104 -6.59 -11.57 18.66
C ILE A 104 -5.79 -10.36 18.22
N HIS A 105 -5.01 -10.49 17.15
CA HIS A 105 -4.06 -9.48 16.71
C HIS A 105 -4.56 -8.76 15.46
N PHE A 106 -4.93 -7.48 15.61
CA PHE A 106 -5.32 -6.58 14.52
C PHE A 106 -4.06 -6.08 13.81
N ALA A 107 -3.54 -6.86 12.88
CA ALA A 107 -2.24 -6.61 12.24
C ALA A 107 -2.04 -7.31 10.91
N ARG A 108 -3.10 -7.91 10.28
CA ARG A 108 -2.90 -8.67 9.03
C ARG A 108 -2.90 -7.74 7.82
N MET A 109 -4.05 -7.32 7.31
CA MET A 109 -4.18 -6.34 6.24
C MET A 109 -4.79 -5.06 6.79
N GLY A 110 -4.19 -3.92 6.43
CA GLY A 110 -4.65 -2.60 6.84
C GLY A 110 -3.84 -1.98 7.99
N GLU A 111 -4.04 -0.68 8.17
CA GLU A 111 -3.56 0.09 9.32
C GLU A 111 -4.72 0.29 10.30
N PRO A 112 -4.71 -0.39 11.46
CA PRO A 112 -5.85 -0.39 12.37
C PRO A 112 -6.26 1.00 12.87
N SER A 113 -5.30 1.91 13.07
CA SER A 113 -5.57 3.25 13.57
C SER A 113 -6.28 4.16 12.55
N LEU A 114 -6.34 3.76 11.29
CA LEU A 114 -7.10 4.45 10.24
C LEU A 114 -8.51 3.90 10.04
N ASN A 115 -8.88 2.80 10.73
CA ASN A 115 -10.23 2.23 10.68
C ASN A 115 -10.93 2.36 12.06
N PRO A 116 -11.86 3.31 12.24
CA PRO A 116 -12.55 3.51 13.51
C PRO A 116 -13.39 2.29 13.96
N ALA A 117 -13.80 1.41 13.04
CA ALA A 117 -14.55 0.20 13.37
C ALA A 117 -13.72 -0.83 14.17
N VAL A 118 -12.40 -0.67 14.24
CA VAL A 118 -11.55 -1.48 15.14
C VAL A 118 -11.88 -1.21 16.61
N LEU A 119 -12.18 0.04 16.98
CA LEU A 119 -12.62 0.36 18.34
C LEU A 119 -13.96 -0.31 18.66
N GLU A 120 -14.90 -0.29 17.70
CA GLU A 120 -16.18 -1.00 17.83
C GLU A 120 -15.95 -2.52 17.97
N ALA A 121 -15.05 -3.11 17.18
CA ALA A 121 -14.69 -4.52 17.29
C ALA A 121 -14.14 -4.86 18.68
N LEU A 122 -13.28 -4.00 19.23
CA LEU A 122 -12.77 -4.16 20.60
C LEU A 122 -13.89 -4.07 21.64
N GLU A 123 -14.90 -3.23 21.45
CA GLU A 123 -16.06 -3.14 22.35
C GLU A 123 -17.02 -4.34 22.24
N LEU A 124 -17.13 -4.93 21.06
CA LEU A 124 -17.97 -6.10 20.80
C LEU A 124 -17.33 -7.41 21.29
N LEU A 125 -16.01 -7.53 21.23
CA LEU A 125 -15.28 -8.76 21.58
C LEU A 125 -15.73 -9.39 22.91
N PRO A 126 -15.78 -8.70 24.06
CA PRO A 126 -16.15 -9.32 25.34
C PRO A 126 -17.64 -9.68 25.41
N ARG A 127 -18.48 -9.17 24.52
CA ARG A 127 -19.92 -9.47 24.47
C ARG A 127 -20.23 -10.64 23.54
N GLU A 128 -19.56 -10.68 22.39
CA GLU A 128 -19.83 -11.67 21.34
C GLU A 128 -18.96 -12.93 21.46
N LEU A 129 -17.81 -12.79 22.10
CA LEU A 129 -16.86 -13.88 22.38
C LEU A 129 -16.42 -13.79 23.85
N PRO A 130 -17.28 -14.15 24.83
CA PRO A 130 -17.02 -13.94 26.25
C PRO A 130 -16.07 -15.00 26.83
N PHE A 131 -14.94 -15.23 26.17
CA PHE A 131 -13.95 -16.21 26.59
C PHE A 131 -12.89 -15.53 27.49
N PRO A 132 -12.55 -16.08 28.65
CA PRO A 132 -11.66 -15.45 29.63
C PRO A 132 -10.23 -15.28 29.12
N GLY A 133 -9.77 -16.15 28.22
CA GLY A 133 -8.43 -16.12 27.62
C GLY A 133 -8.24 -15.09 26.50
N ILE A 134 -9.29 -14.38 26.07
CA ILE A 134 -9.17 -13.41 24.97
C ILE A 134 -8.30 -12.23 25.41
N MET A 135 -7.29 -11.97 24.57
CA MET A 135 -6.37 -10.84 24.69
C MET A 135 -6.22 -10.12 23.35
N PRO A 136 -6.89 -8.99 23.15
CA PRO A 136 -6.70 -8.19 21.94
C PRO A 136 -5.26 -7.63 21.88
N SER A 137 -4.77 -7.52 20.65
CA SER A 137 -3.48 -6.89 20.35
C SER A 137 -3.63 -6.04 19.09
N LEU A 138 -2.97 -4.90 19.04
CA LEU A 138 -3.01 -3.97 17.93
C LEU A 138 -1.59 -3.57 17.53
N SER A 139 -1.30 -3.61 16.24
CA SER A 139 -0.06 -3.08 15.67
C SER A 139 -0.36 -1.89 14.76
N THR A 140 0.39 -0.81 14.89
CA THR A 140 0.24 0.41 14.09
C THR A 140 1.60 1.01 13.75
N VAL A 141 1.71 1.65 12.59
CA VAL A 141 2.85 2.52 12.25
C VAL A 141 2.68 3.93 12.83
N ALA A 142 1.56 4.20 13.51
CA ALA A 142 1.15 5.50 14.05
C ALA A 142 1.14 6.61 12.98
N PRO A 143 0.27 6.55 11.96
CA PRO A 143 0.17 7.60 10.96
C PRO A 143 -0.13 8.95 11.60
N ALA A 144 0.54 10.03 11.14
CA ALA A 144 0.33 11.39 11.61
C ALA A 144 -0.92 12.02 10.95
N ALA A 145 -2.02 11.27 10.89
CA ALA A 145 -3.31 11.70 10.37
C ALA A 145 -4.25 12.06 11.53
N PRO A 146 -5.09 13.10 11.42
CA PRO A 146 -6.04 13.48 12.48
C PRO A 146 -6.92 12.31 12.94
N ALA A 147 -7.45 11.51 12.00
CA ALA A 147 -8.27 10.34 12.30
C ALA A 147 -7.51 9.27 13.11
N ALA A 148 -6.24 9.01 12.80
CA ALA A 148 -5.41 8.08 13.56
C ALA A 148 -5.12 8.61 14.97
N SER A 149 -4.84 9.91 15.12
CA SER A 149 -4.63 10.53 16.43
C SER A 149 -5.89 10.45 17.30
N GLU A 150 -7.07 10.73 16.74
CA GLU A 150 -8.36 10.59 17.44
C GLU A 150 -8.61 9.13 17.84
N PHE A 151 -8.32 8.18 16.94
CA PHE A 151 -8.42 6.74 17.22
C PHE A 151 -7.56 6.36 18.42
N MET A 152 -6.29 6.78 18.43
CA MET A 152 -5.34 6.44 19.50
C MET A 152 -5.78 7.00 20.86
N GLU A 153 -6.36 8.21 20.90
CA GLU A 153 -6.92 8.77 22.16
C GLU A 153 -8.11 7.92 22.65
N LYS A 154 -9.03 7.55 21.76
CA LYS A 154 -10.16 6.67 22.10
C LYS A 154 -9.71 5.27 22.52
N LEU A 155 -8.63 4.76 21.94
CA LEU A 155 -8.07 3.45 22.30
C LEU A 155 -7.66 3.37 23.78
N ILE A 156 -7.11 4.44 24.37
CA ILE A 156 -6.81 4.50 25.81
C ILE A 156 -8.08 4.23 26.63
N ALA A 157 -9.15 4.93 26.31
CA ALA A 157 -10.41 4.80 27.05
C ALA A 157 -11.04 3.40 26.91
N VAL A 158 -11.01 2.81 25.72
CA VAL A 158 -11.51 1.45 25.47
C VAL A 158 -10.65 0.42 26.24
N LYS A 159 -9.31 0.54 26.16
CA LYS A 159 -8.38 -0.35 26.87
C LYS A 159 -8.55 -0.24 28.38
N ASP A 160 -8.60 0.95 28.93
CA ASP A 160 -8.73 1.17 30.38
C ASP A 160 -10.05 0.60 30.94
N ARG A 161 -11.12 0.70 30.16
CA ARG A 161 -12.46 0.21 30.55
C ARG A 161 -12.60 -1.31 30.42
N LEU A 162 -12.07 -1.92 29.36
CA LEU A 162 -12.39 -3.31 29.00
C LEU A 162 -11.19 -4.27 29.16
N TYR A 163 -9.96 -3.78 29.09
CA TYR A 163 -8.76 -4.60 28.94
C TYR A 163 -7.63 -4.17 29.86
N SER A 164 -7.93 -3.56 31.00
CA SER A 164 -6.95 -3.20 32.03
C SER A 164 -6.26 -4.44 32.64
N GLY A 165 -5.13 -4.21 33.32
CA GLY A 165 -4.42 -5.26 34.04
C GLY A 165 -3.76 -6.29 33.12
N GLY A 166 -3.17 -5.83 32.03
CA GLY A 166 -2.37 -6.67 31.13
C GLY A 166 -3.16 -7.46 30.09
N LYS A 167 -4.44 -7.16 29.93
CA LYS A 167 -5.33 -7.85 28.95
C LYS A 167 -5.30 -7.24 27.55
N PHE A 168 -4.40 -6.30 27.27
CA PHE A 168 -4.21 -5.68 25.96
C PHE A 168 -2.73 -5.58 25.61
N GLN A 169 -2.39 -5.76 24.34
CA GLN A 169 -1.03 -5.55 23.82
C GLN A 169 -1.04 -4.51 22.70
N LEU A 170 -0.28 -3.42 22.90
CA LEU A 170 -0.04 -2.42 21.85
C LEU A 170 1.36 -2.60 21.28
N GLN A 171 1.50 -2.47 19.97
CA GLN A 171 2.76 -2.49 19.25
C GLN A 171 2.85 -1.30 18.30
N PHE A 172 3.96 -0.56 18.35
CA PHE A 172 4.35 0.39 17.32
C PHE A 172 5.36 -0.24 16.37
N SER A 173 5.04 -0.26 15.09
CA SER A 173 5.91 -0.72 14.01
C SER A 173 6.81 0.43 13.57
N LEU A 174 8.02 0.53 14.15
CA LEU A 174 8.95 1.64 13.94
C LEU A 174 9.85 1.40 12.72
N HIS A 175 10.44 0.22 12.64
CA HIS A 175 11.37 -0.28 11.61
C HIS A 175 12.72 0.46 11.52
N ALA A 176 12.80 1.73 11.91
CA ALA A 176 14.03 2.51 12.06
C ALA A 176 13.83 3.61 13.13
N THR A 177 14.92 4.15 13.68
CA THR A 177 14.90 5.30 14.60
C THR A 177 15.04 6.63 13.86
N GLU A 178 15.83 6.65 12.78
CA GLU A 178 16.01 7.82 11.95
C GLU A 178 14.78 8.13 11.08
N ALA A 179 14.38 9.42 11.06
CA ALA A 179 13.18 9.85 10.35
C ALA A 179 13.28 9.68 8.82
N ALA A 180 14.49 9.72 8.24
CA ALA A 180 14.71 9.47 6.82
C ALA A 180 14.47 8.00 6.49
N ASP A 181 15.09 7.09 7.24
CA ASP A 181 14.97 5.64 7.03
C ASP A 181 13.53 5.16 7.28
N ARG A 182 12.85 5.73 8.30
CA ARG A 182 11.43 5.44 8.52
C ARG A 182 10.56 5.84 7.35
N ARG A 183 10.84 6.96 6.67
CA ARG A 183 10.08 7.38 5.47
C ARG A 183 10.31 6.47 4.26
N GLU A 184 11.48 5.90 4.12
CA GLU A 184 11.76 4.91 3.07
C GLU A 184 10.98 3.61 3.29
N LEU A 185 10.89 3.17 4.54
CA LEU A 185 10.19 1.93 4.90
C LEU A 185 8.68 2.11 5.03
N VAL A 186 8.23 3.29 5.51
CA VAL A 186 6.82 3.64 5.75
C VAL A 186 6.53 4.97 5.06
N PRO A 187 6.07 4.96 3.80
CA PRO A 187 6.01 6.14 2.93
C PRO A 187 4.80 7.06 3.20
N VAL A 188 4.40 7.19 4.46
CA VAL A 188 3.38 8.13 4.94
C VAL A 188 3.92 8.90 6.15
N PRO A 189 3.44 10.13 6.43
CA PRO A 189 3.78 10.81 7.67
C PRO A 189 3.36 9.97 8.88
N VAL A 190 4.28 9.77 9.82
CA VAL A 190 4.05 9.01 11.07
C VAL A 190 4.47 9.84 12.28
N TRP A 191 3.96 9.50 13.46
CA TRP A 191 4.39 10.10 14.72
C TRP A 191 5.90 9.98 14.88
N ASP A 192 6.55 11.01 15.40
CA ASP A 192 7.94 10.93 15.82
C ASP A 192 8.09 10.12 17.11
N LEU A 193 9.33 9.84 17.48
CA LEU A 193 9.63 9.01 18.67
C LEU A 193 9.16 9.68 19.95
N ALA A 194 9.24 11.02 20.05
CA ALA A 194 8.80 11.77 21.21
C ALA A 194 7.28 11.67 21.41
N ALA A 195 6.49 11.77 20.32
CA ALA A 195 5.04 11.60 20.37
C ALA A 195 4.64 10.18 20.80
N ILE A 196 5.35 9.15 20.32
CA ILE A 196 5.13 7.75 20.71
C ILE A 196 5.47 7.55 22.19
N ALA A 197 6.58 8.09 22.68
CA ALA A 197 6.99 8.02 24.08
C ALA A 197 5.97 8.72 25.01
N ALA A 198 5.54 9.92 24.64
CA ALA A 198 4.50 10.67 25.37
C ALA A 198 3.16 9.93 25.40
N TYR A 199 2.77 9.28 24.29
CA TYR A 199 1.58 8.43 24.25
C TYR A 199 1.72 7.24 25.20
N GLY A 200 2.87 6.56 25.20
CA GLY A 200 3.14 5.41 26.06
C GLY A 200 2.97 5.72 27.55
N SER A 201 3.44 6.89 27.99
CA SER A 201 3.30 7.36 29.38
C SER A 201 1.84 7.55 29.81
N ARG A 202 0.94 7.83 28.87
CA ARG A 202 -0.51 7.95 29.12
C ARG A 202 -1.24 6.62 28.99
N PHE A 203 -0.79 5.76 28.08
CA PHE A 203 -1.42 4.49 27.76
C PHE A 203 -1.16 3.41 28.82
N VAL A 204 0.09 3.26 29.28
CA VAL A 204 0.48 2.19 30.24
C VAL A 204 0.09 2.59 31.65
N LYS A 205 -0.76 1.79 32.27
CA LYS A 205 -1.17 1.91 33.67
C LYS A 205 -0.57 0.76 34.50
N ARG A 206 -0.68 0.89 35.83
CA ARG A 206 -0.20 -0.15 36.73
C ARG A 206 -0.85 -1.50 36.42
N GLY A 207 -0.04 -2.50 36.15
CA GLY A 207 -0.44 -3.87 35.81
C GLY A 207 -0.66 -4.08 34.30
N ASP A 208 -0.57 -3.04 33.48
CA ASP A 208 -0.63 -3.20 32.03
C ASP A 208 0.68 -3.80 31.47
N ARG A 209 0.61 -4.29 30.24
CA ARG A 209 1.78 -4.73 29.50
C ARG A 209 2.56 -3.55 28.97
N LYS A 210 3.89 -3.69 28.91
CA LYS A 210 4.74 -2.76 28.17
C LYS A 210 4.33 -2.70 26.70
N ILE A 211 4.43 -1.53 26.11
CA ILE A 211 4.23 -1.34 24.67
C ILE A 211 5.41 -1.94 23.91
N THR A 212 5.14 -2.65 22.83
CA THR A 212 6.19 -3.21 21.97
C THR A 212 6.62 -2.18 20.93
N LEU A 213 7.91 -1.88 20.87
CA LEU A 213 8.55 -1.19 19.75
C LEU A 213 9.09 -2.25 18.80
N ASN A 214 8.46 -2.42 17.64
CA ASN A 214 8.85 -3.45 16.68
C ASN A 214 9.70 -2.88 15.55
N PHE A 215 10.84 -3.52 15.34
CA PHE A 215 11.78 -3.23 14.27
C PHE A 215 11.89 -4.44 13.34
N ALA A 216 11.31 -4.35 12.15
CA ALA A 216 11.63 -5.26 11.06
C ALA A 216 12.81 -4.64 10.30
N LEU A 217 14.00 -5.21 10.50
CA LEU A 217 15.26 -4.62 10.01
C LEU A 217 15.66 -5.23 8.67
N PRO A 218 15.85 -4.41 7.61
CA PRO A 218 16.50 -4.82 6.38
C PRO A 218 17.96 -5.22 6.60
N GLU A 219 18.58 -5.85 5.60
CA GLU A 219 20.01 -6.19 5.65
C GLU A 219 20.87 -4.95 5.87
N GLY A 220 21.83 -5.05 6.78
CA GLY A 220 22.75 -3.96 7.10
C GLY A 220 22.18 -2.85 7.96
N ALA A 221 20.88 -2.85 8.27
CA ALA A 221 20.29 -1.90 9.20
C ALA A 221 20.74 -2.20 10.65
N ALA A 222 21.11 -1.17 11.38
CA ALA A 222 21.50 -1.25 12.79
C ALA A 222 20.35 -0.83 13.70
N LEU A 223 20.33 -1.36 14.91
CA LEU A 223 19.43 -0.92 15.96
C LEU A 223 20.12 0.21 16.75
N ASP A 224 19.67 1.45 16.55
CA ASP A 224 20.23 2.59 17.27
C ASP A 224 19.80 2.59 18.74
N THR A 225 20.64 1.96 19.54
CA THR A 225 20.42 1.81 20.99
C THR A 225 20.49 3.14 21.75
N GLY A 226 21.25 4.12 21.24
CA GLY A 226 21.37 5.47 21.79
C GLY A 226 20.03 6.20 21.75
N THR A 227 19.45 6.31 20.56
CA THR A 227 18.16 6.95 20.33
C THR A 227 17.02 6.23 21.06
N ILE A 228 17.02 4.89 21.07
CA ILE A 228 15.98 4.14 21.83
C ILE A 228 16.03 4.49 23.31
N ARG A 229 17.22 4.54 23.92
CA ARG A 229 17.41 4.88 25.34
C ARG A 229 17.09 6.34 25.66
N GLU A 230 17.27 7.23 24.70
CA GLU A 230 16.97 8.67 24.88
C GLU A 230 15.46 8.91 24.96
N PHE A 231 14.68 8.27 24.09
CA PHE A 231 13.25 8.55 23.97
C PHE A 231 12.36 7.65 24.83
N PHE A 232 12.73 6.40 25.09
CA PHE A 232 11.82 5.40 25.65
C PHE A 232 12.22 4.95 27.06
N ASP A 233 11.23 4.90 27.95
CA ASP A 233 11.37 4.36 29.30
C ASP A 233 11.24 2.82 29.27
N PRO A 234 12.26 2.06 29.71
CA PRO A 234 12.22 0.60 29.72
C PRO A 234 11.15 0.01 30.65
N SER A 235 10.59 0.79 31.60
CA SER A 235 9.45 0.36 32.40
C SER A 235 8.13 0.34 31.62
N LEU A 236 8.02 1.12 30.54
CA LEU A 236 6.81 1.28 29.71
C LEU A 236 6.92 0.57 28.36
N PHE A 237 8.14 0.38 27.86
CA PHE A 237 8.39 -0.15 26.53
C PHE A 237 9.28 -1.39 26.55
N LEU A 238 9.07 -2.28 25.59
CA LEU A 238 9.98 -3.36 25.24
C LEU A 238 10.35 -3.26 23.76
N VAL A 239 11.50 -3.80 23.39
CA VAL A 239 11.99 -3.82 22.02
C VAL A 239 11.82 -5.21 21.43
N LYS A 240 11.20 -5.30 20.25
CA LYS A 240 11.12 -6.52 19.44
C LYS A 240 11.81 -6.30 18.11
N VAL A 241 12.70 -7.20 17.73
CA VAL A 241 13.36 -7.17 16.42
C VAL A 241 13.01 -8.43 15.64
N THR A 242 12.62 -8.23 14.40
CA THR A 242 12.26 -9.28 13.46
C THR A 242 13.03 -9.11 12.15
N PRO A 243 13.32 -10.17 11.41
CA PRO A 243 13.74 -10.08 10.02
C PRO A 243 12.64 -9.46 9.14
N VAL A 244 13.01 -9.07 7.94
CA VAL A 244 12.06 -8.73 6.87
C VAL A 244 11.88 -9.96 5.97
N ASN A 245 10.76 -10.64 6.13
CA ASN A 245 10.46 -11.82 5.33
C ASN A 245 10.41 -11.48 3.83
N PRO A 246 10.78 -12.41 2.94
CA PRO A 246 10.84 -12.21 1.50
C PRO A 246 9.43 -12.21 0.88
N THR A 247 8.66 -11.17 1.21
CA THR A 247 7.42 -10.86 0.50
C THR A 247 7.74 -10.45 -0.93
N TRP A 248 6.77 -10.46 -1.82
CA TRP A 248 6.97 -9.95 -3.18
C TRP A 248 7.47 -8.50 -3.18
N ARG A 249 6.88 -7.64 -2.34
CA ARG A 249 7.27 -6.24 -2.23
C ARG A 249 8.66 -6.07 -1.61
N ALA A 250 8.97 -6.79 -0.54
CA ALA A 250 10.30 -6.75 0.08
C ALA A 250 11.41 -7.18 -0.89
N ALA A 251 11.15 -8.20 -1.71
CA ALA A 251 12.08 -8.63 -2.76
C ALA A 251 12.28 -7.54 -3.84
N MET A 252 11.21 -6.86 -4.24
CA MET A 252 11.29 -5.77 -5.24
C MET A 252 11.99 -4.52 -4.72
N THR A 253 11.82 -4.18 -3.45
CA THR A 253 12.44 -3.00 -2.83
C THR A 253 13.85 -3.27 -2.30
N GLY A 254 14.30 -4.52 -2.32
CA GLY A 254 15.60 -4.92 -1.76
C GLY A 254 15.64 -4.88 -0.23
N THR A 255 14.48 -4.85 0.45
CA THR A 255 14.43 -4.82 1.91
C THR A 255 14.38 -6.20 2.55
N ALA A 256 14.19 -7.28 1.76
CA ALA A 256 14.12 -8.64 2.27
C ALA A 256 15.44 -9.06 2.94
N TYR A 257 15.35 -9.48 4.19
CA TYR A 257 16.50 -9.96 4.95
C TYR A 257 16.05 -10.99 5.98
N VAL A 258 16.52 -12.22 5.85
CA VAL A 258 16.16 -13.35 6.70
C VAL A 258 17.36 -13.79 7.55
N TRP A 259 17.11 -14.05 8.80
CA TRP A 259 18.10 -14.64 9.70
C TRP A 259 17.43 -15.64 10.67
N ASN A 260 18.09 -16.78 10.88
CA ASN A 260 17.68 -17.81 11.84
C ASN A 260 18.32 -17.60 13.20
N GLU A 261 19.54 -17.01 13.20
CA GLU A 261 20.25 -16.58 14.41
C GLU A 261 20.56 -15.09 14.25
N ALA A 262 20.44 -14.35 15.34
CA ALA A 262 20.70 -12.92 15.32
C ALA A 262 22.13 -12.63 14.88
N PRO A 263 22.34 -11.76 13.88
CA PRO A 263 23.67 -11.32 13.46
C PRO A 263 24.45 -10.76 14.66
N PRO A 264 25.80 -10.94 14.71
CA PRO A 264 26.60 -10.51 15.86
C PRO A 264 26.45 -9.03 16.26
N GLY A 265 26.21 -8.15 15.27
CA GLY A 265 25.90 -6.73 15.52
C GLY A 265 24.61 -6.57 16.28
N LEU A 266 23.52 -7.18 15.79
CA LEU A 266 22.20 -7.12 16.40
C LEU A 266 22.19 -7.77 17.80
N ALA A 267 22.92 -8.86 18.00
CA ALA A 267 23.05 -9.51 19.31
C ALA A 267 23.73 -8.57 20.33
N ARG A 268 24.74 -7.80 19.92
CA ARG A 268 25.40 -6.78 20.76
C ARG A 268 24.45 -5.63 21.11
N ASP A 269 23.71 -5.14 20.11
CA ASP A 269 22.75 -4.04 20.31
C ASP A 269 21.62 -4.47 21.26
N ALA A 270 21.14 -5.70 21.12
CA ALA A 270 20.15 -6.28 22.01
C ALA A 270 20.68 -6.38 23.45
N ALA A 271 21.92 -6.85 23.64
CA ALA A 271 22.55 -6.91 24.96
C ALA A 271 22.70 -5.52 25.60
N ALA A 272 23.10 -4.50 24.82
CA ALA A 272 23.22 -3.12 25.28
C ALA A 272 21.87 -2.53 25.74
N LEU A 273 20.77 -2.87 25.06
CA LEU A 273 19.43 -2.48 25.51
C LEU A 273 18.98 -3.24 26.75
N GLN A 274 19.32 -4.52 26.87
CA GLN A 274 19.02 -5.32 28.08
C GLN A 274 19.77 -4.77 29.28
N GLU A 275 21.04 -4.39 29.14
CA GLU A 275 21.83 -3.72 30.20
C GLU A 275 21.21 -2.37 30.59
N ALA A 276 20.54 -1.68 29.64
CA ALA A 276 19.79 -0.45 29.90
C ALA A 276 18.41 -0.69 30.53
N GLY A 277 18.02 -1.94 30.81
CA GLY A 277 16.76 -2.32 31.47
C GLY A 277 15.60 -2.63 30.55
N PHE A 278 15.77 -2.62 29.20
CA PHE A 278 14.73 -3.03 28.29
C PHE A 278 14.57 -4.55 28.24
N ASP A 279 13.32 -5.01 28.16
CA ASP A 279 13.04 -6.35 27.65
C ASP A 279 13.28 -6.34 26.13
N VAL A 280 14.11 -7.26 25.64
CA VAL A 280 14.41 -7.37 24.20
C VAL A 280 14.01 -8.75 23.70
N ILE A 281 13.20 -8.78 22.64
CA ILE A 281 12.75 -10.00 21.96
C ILE A 281 13.40 -10.03 20.57
N LEU A 282 14.29 -10.97 20.34
CA LEU A 282 14.78 -11.32 19.01
C LEU A 282 13.91 -12.46 18.49
N SER A 283 13.17 -12.22 17.41
CA SER A 283 12.19 -13.16 16.85
C SER A 283 12.63 -13.51 15.42
N PRO A 284 13.52 -14.52 15.24
CA PRO A 284 13.95 -14.95 13.92
C PRO A 284 12.76 -15.49 13.10
N SER A 285 12.91 -15.53 11.79
CA SER A 285 11.94 -16.20 10.92
C SER A 285 12.18 -17.71 10.95
N ALA A 286 11.17 -18.47 11.25
CA ALA A 286 11.24 -19.92 11.02
C ALA A 286 11.21 -20.19 9.51
N PRO A 287 12.07 -21.08 8.99
CA PRO A 287 12.06 -21.46 7.57
C PRO A 287 10.67 -21.91 7.11
N GLU A 288 9.93 -22.59 7.95
CA GLU A 288 8.58 -23.09 7.69
C GLU A 288 7.56 -21.94 7.56
N GLU A 289 7.74 -20.82 8.27
CA GLU A 289 6.91 -19.62 8.13
C GLU A 289 7.13 -18.93 6.78
N ILE A 290 8.38 -18.91 6.31
CA ILE A 290 8.76 -18.34 5.00
C ILE A 290 8.18 -19.20 3.88
N GLU A 291 8.37 -20.52 3.96
CA GLU A 291 7.87 -21.48 2.97
C GLU A 291 6.33 -21.48 2.91
N ALA A 292 5.68 -21.32 4.07
CA ALA A 292 4.23 -21.23 4.20
C ALA A 292 3.65 -19.90 3.70
N ALA A 293 4.48 -18.91 3.34
CA ALA A 293 4.06 -17.57 2.94
C ALA A 293 3.14 -16.91 3.98
N THR A 294 3.54 -16.97 5.26
CA THR A 294 2.70 -16.47 6.38
C THR A 294 2.72 -14.95 6.54
N SER A 295 3.48 -14.22 5.74
CA SER A 295 3.53 -12.74 5.79
C SER A 295 2.27 -12.08 5.21
N CYS A 296 2.01 -10.84 5.64
CA CYS A 296 0.76 -10.13 5.31
C CYS A 296 0.57 -9.89 3.81
N GLY A 297 -0.55 -10.36 3.26
CA GLY A 297 -0.93 -10.16 1.85
C GLY A 297 -0.37 -11.19 0.87
N GLN A 298 0.48 -12.12 1.30
CA GLN A 298 1.12 -13.08 0.37
C GLN A 298 0.12 -14.06 -0.26
N LEU A 299 -0.79 -14.64 0.53
CA LEU A 299 -1.79 -15.58 -0.02
C LEU A 299 -2.75 -14.88 -0.99
N TRP A 300 -3.14 -13.64 -0.66
CA TRP A 300 -3.93 -12.81 -1.55
C TRP A 300 -3.16 -12.52 -2.86
N ALA A 301 -1.89 -12.11 -2.78
CA ALA A 301 -1.08 -11.81 -3.94
C ALA A 301 -0.86 -13.04 -4.85
N GLU A 302 -0.65 -14.22 -4.27
CA GLU A 302 -0.59 -15.49 -5.01
C GLU A 302 -1.92 -15.80 -5.69
N LYS A 303 -3.03 -15.63 -4.97
CA LYS A 303 -4.37 -15.88 -5.51
C LYS A 303 -4.73 -14.93 -6.64
N MET A 304 -4.41 -13.66 -6.52
CA MET A 304 -4.62 -12.69 -7.59
C MET A 304 -3.78 -12.99 -8.83
N LYS A 305 -2.56 -13.50 -8.67
CA LYS A 305 -1.75 -14.02 -9.78
C LYS A 305 -2.42 -15.24 -10.43
N GLU A 306 -2.94 -16.18 -9.64
CA GLU A 306 -3.63 -17.37 -10.14
C GLU A 306 -4.93 -17.00 -10.88
N LEU A 307 -5.72 -16.08 -10.32
CA LEU A 307 -6.96 -15.59 -10.94
C LEU A 307 -6.68 -14.82 -12.24
N SER A 308 -5.63 -14.02 -12.28
CA SER A 308 -5.21 -13.33 -13.51
C SER A 308 -4.64 -14.30 -14.55
N ALA A 309 -4.00 -15.39 -14.14
CA ALA A 309 -3.52 -16.44 -15.05
C ALA A 309 -4.65 -17.36 -15.56
N ASN A 310 -5.79 -17.48 -14.84
CA ASN A 310 -6.90 -18.35 -15.21
C ASN A 310 -8.28 -17.70 -14.98
N PRO A 311 -8.69 -16.78 -15.85
CA PRO A 311 -9.91 -15.98 -15.68
C PRO A 311 -11.24 -16.80 -15.67
N ARG A 312 -11.20 -18.11 -15.97
CA ARG A 312 -12.39 -19.00 -15.91
C ARG A 312 -12.78 -19.40 -14.48
N LYS A 313 -11.94 -19.18 -13.47
CA LYS A 313 -12.22 -19.50 -12.05
C LYS A 313 -12.82 -18.31 -11.27
N ALA A 314 -12.78 -17.09 -11.81
CA ALA A 314 -13.49 -15.95 -11.25
C ALA A 314 -14.98 -16.08 -11.63
N GLY A 315 -15.85 -16.18 -10.64
CA GLY A 315 -17.31 -16.40 -10.83
C GLY A 315 -17.93 -15.38 -11.80
N THR A 316 -18.72 -15.92 -12.68
CA THR A 316 -19.37 -15.35 -13.86
C THR A 316 -20.00 -13.97 -13.72
N ARG A 317 -19.24 -12.93 -14.02
CA ARG A 317 -19.71 -11.80 -14.82
C ARG A 317 -18.83 -11.80 -16.08
N ALA A 318 -19.45 -11.75 -17.26
CA ALA A 318 -18.69 -11.62 -18.51
C ALA A 318 -17.72 -10.46 -18.36
N ALA A 319 -16.41 -10.78 -18.28
CA ALA A 319 -15.39 -9.74 -18.27
C ALA A 319 -15.59 -8.90 -19.54
N PRO A 320 -15.54 -7.57 -19.46
CA PRO A 320 -15.53 -6.75 -20.65
C PRO A 320 -14.45 -7.26 -21.59
N LEU A 321 -14.73 -7.36 -22.88
CA LEU A 321 -13.76 -7.75 -23.89
C LEU A 321 -12.50 -6.90 -23.69
N ARG A 322 -11.37 -7.54 -23.42
CA ARG A 322 -10.09 -6.84 -23.22
C ARG A 322 -9.69 -6.20 -24.54
N LEU A 323 -9.40 -4.92 -24.49
CA LEU A 323 -8.88 -4.23 -25.66
C LEU A 323 -7.51 -4.81 -26.02
N PRO A 324 -7.25 -5.10 -27.30
CA PRO A 324 -5.94 -5.56 -27.73
C PRO A 324 -4.91 -4.46 -27.47
N PHE A 325 -3.85 -4.75 -26.74
CA PHE A 325 -2.73 -3.83 -26.52
C PHE A 325 -1.49 -4.40 -27.20
N ASP A 326 -1.01 -3.72 -28.26
CA ASP A 326 0.16 -4.16 -29.02
C ASP A 326 1.42 -3.42 -28.57
N ARG A 327 2.29 -4.13 -27.87
CA ARG A 327 3.59 -3.59 -27.40
C ARG A 327 4.55 -3.25 -28.53
N ALA A 328 4.41 -3.92 -29.68
CA ALA A 328 5.24 -3.62 -30.82
C ALA A 328 4.83 -2.32 -31.52
N ARG A 329 3.60 -1.88 -31.30
CA ARG A 329 3.00 -0.68 -31.87
C ARG A 329 2.52 0.31 -30.80
N CYS A 330 3.22 0.38 -29.66
CA CYS A 330 2.89 1.29 -28.58
C CYS A 330 3.84 2.47 -28.48
N ALA A 331 3.34 3.58 -27.94
CA ALA A 331 4.12 4.74 -27.52
C ALA A 331 3.83 5.08 -26.06
N LEU A 332 4.78 5.73 -25.40
CA LEU A 332 4.56 6.41 -24.14
C LEU A 332 4.10 7.84 -24.41
N LEU A 333 2.98 8.25 -23.84
CA LEU A 333 2.48 9.62 -23.83
C LEU A 333 2.49 10.17 -22.41
N VAL A 334 3.41 11.09 -22.13
CA VAL A 334 3.54 11.76 -20.84
C VAL A 334 2.81 13.09 -20.87
N VAL A 335 1.74 13.18 -20.09
CA VAL A 335 0.82 14.33 -20.11
C VAL A 335 1.26 15.38 -19.09
N ASP A 336 1.60 16.57 -19.57
CA ASP A 336 1.77 17.83 -18.80
C ASP A 336 2.70 17.75 -17.58
N MET A 337 3.74 16.94 -17.62
CA MET A 337 4.79 16.89 -16.59
C MET A 337 5.73 18.11 -16.73
N GLN A 338 5.16 19.30 -16.46
CA GLN A 338 5.78 20.61 -16.59
C GLN A 338 6.11 21.21 -15.23
N ARG A 339 7.06 22.12 -15.21
CA ARG A 339 7.42 22.92 -14.03
C ARG A 339 6.20 23.61 -13.40
N PHE A 340 5.21 24.01 -14.20
CA PHE A 340 3.94 24.59 -13.70
C PHE A 340 3.20 23.69 -12.70
N PHE A 341 3.32 22.38 -12.78
CA PHE A 341 2.69 21.43 -11.86
C PHE A 341 3.67 20.83 -10.83
N LEU A 342 4.97 21.02 -11.04
CA LEU A 342 6.05 20.37 -10.27
C LEU A 342 6.78 21.32 -9.33
N ASP A 343 6.94 22.61 -9.67
CA ASP A 343 7.65 23.57 -8.84
C ASP A 343 6.80 23.97 -7.62
N GLY A 344 7.38 23.90 -6.42
CA GLY A 344 6.68 24.09 -5.15
C GLY A 344 6.07 25.48 -4.93
N ASP A 345 6.58 26.51 -5.62
CA ASP A 345 6.09 27.89 -5.62
C ASP A 345 5.03 28.15 -6.70
N SER A 346 4.77 27.17 -7.56
CA SER A 346 3.76 27.30 -8.61
C SER A 346 2.33 27.30 -8.05
N PRO A 347 1.43 28.14 -8.60
CA PRO A 347 0.03 28.16 -8.21
C PRO A 347 -0.74 26.87 -8.52
N ALA A 348 -0.16 25.99 -9.32
CA ALA A 348 -0.74 24.70 -9.71
C ALA A 348 0.04 23.49 -9.16
N TYR A 349 0.99 23.74 -8.26
CA TYR A 349 1.82 22.70 -7.64
C TYR A 349 0.99 21.54 -7.07
N MET A 350 1.52 20.33 -7.24
CA MET A 350 0.90 19.10 -6.75
C MET A 350 1.92 18.25 -5.98
N PRO A 351 1.74 18.04 -4.67
CA PRO A 351 2.69 17.25 -3.85
C PRO A 351 2.97 15.84 -4.39
N GLY A 352 1.96 15.16 -4.95
CA GLY A 352 2.12 13.80 -5.53
C GLY A 352 2.86 13.76 -6.87
N ALA A 353 3.10 14.92 -7.51
CA ALA A 353 3.68 14.95 -8.85
C ALA A 353 5.16 14.55 -8.89
N ALA A 354 5.91 14.75 -7.80
CA ALA A 354 7.33 14.39 -7.74
C ALA A 354 7.54 12.86 -7.81
N ALA A 355 6.74 12.08 -7.07
CA ALA A 355 6.79 10.62 -7.15
C ALA A 355 6.35 10.11 -8.53
N ALA A 356 5.28 10.69 -9.09
CA ALA A 356 4.81 10.36 -10.44
C ALA A 356 5.86 10.71 -11.51
N LEU A 357 6.62 11.79 -11.35
CA LEU A 357 7.71 12.18 -12.25
C LEU A 357 8.81 11.12 -12.30
N ALA A 358 9.27 10.62 -11.15
CA ALA A 358 10.31 9.60 -11.09
C ALA A 358 9.90 8.32 -11.86
N ASN A 359 8.64 7.91 -11.71
CA ASN A 359 8.05 6.77 -12.40
C ASN A 359 7.88 7.05 -13.91
N ALA A 360 7.39 8.22 -14.30
CA ALA A 360 7.29 8.62 -15.71
C ALA A 360 8.67 8.65 -16.39
N ALA A 361 9.71 9.11 -15.69
CA ALA A 361 11.08 9.09 -16.20
C ALA A 361 11.63 7.65 -16.36
N ALA A 362 11.28 6.74 -15.44
CA ALA A 362 11.62 5.34 -15.58
C ALA A 362 10.94 4.70 -16.80
N LEU A 363 9.67 5.00 -17.04
CA LEU A 363 8.96 4.59 -18.25
C LEU A 363 9.60 5.16 -19.52
N ALA A 364 9.90 6.46 -19.56
CA ALA A 364 10.52 7.10 -20.71
C ALA A 364 11.85 6.44 -21.09
N ARG A 365 12.70 6.15 -20.10
CA ARG A 365 13.95 5.41 -20.31
C ARG A 365 13.70 4.00 -20.86
N ALA A 366 12.75 3.26 -20.29
CA ALA A 366 12.45 1.89 -20.72
C ALA A 366 11.90 1.86 -22.16
N PHE A 367 11.02 2.78 -22.53
CA PHE A 367 10.47 2.89 -23.89
C PHE A 367 11.57 3.23 -24.90
N ARG A 368 12.45 4.16 -24.58
CA ARG A 368 13.60 4.49 -25.45
C ARG A 368 14.56 3.33 -25.61
N LEU A 369 14.88 2.60 -24.56
CA LEU A 369 15.72 1.39 -24.62
C LEU A 369 15.06 0.30 -25.48
N ALA A 370 13.75 0.20 -25.47
CA ALA A 370 12.97 -0.71 -26.31
C ALA A 370 12.77 -0.18 -27.75
N GLY A 371 13.32 0.96 -28.12
CA GLY A 371 13.14 1.60 -29.43
C GLY A 371 11.71 2.06 -29.68
N ARG A 372 10.94 2.39 -28.63
CA ARG A 372 9.55 2.84 -28.71
C ARG A 372 9.44 4.36 -28.62
N PRO A 373 8.49 4.98 -29.32
CA PRO A 373 8.26 6.43 -29.25
C PRO A 373 7.90 6.88 -27.82
N VAL A 374 8.44 8.05 -27.46
CA VAL A 374 8.09 8.78 -26.24
C VAL A 374 7.63 10.18 -26.66
N LEU A 375 6.41 10.54 -26.31
CA LEU A 375 5.80 11.82 -26.63
C LEU A 375 5.35 12.52 -25.36
N PHE A 376 5.35 13.85 -25.39
CA PHE A 376 5.00 14.69 -24.26
C PHE A 376 3.95 15.71 -24.65
N THR A 377 3.08 16.09 -23.69
CA THR A 377 2.28 17.29 -23.87
C THR A 377 2.70 18.39 -22.89
N SER A 378 2.60 19.64 -23.33
CA SER A 378 2.74 20.82 -22.52
C SER A 378 1.44 21.62 -22.56
N HIS A 379 0.78 21.76 -21.41
CA HIS A 379 -0.44 22.59 -21.29
C HIS A 379 -0.03 24.06 -21.14
N ALA A 380 -0.20 24.86 -22.19
CA ALA A 380 0.15 26.27 -22.17
C ALA A 380 -0.75 27.10 -23.11
N HIS A 381 -0.90 28.38 -22.80
CA HIS A 381 -1.63 29.37 -23.58
C HIS A 381 -0.64 30.36 -24.20
N GLU A 382 -0.80 30.66 -25.48
CA GLU A 382 -0.01 31.71 -26.13
C GLU A 382 -0.58 33.09 -25.78
N ASP A 383 -1.88 33.24 -25.88
CA ASP A 383 -2.63 34.44 -25.51
C ASP A 383 -3.92 34.03 -24.80
N PRO A 384 -3.94 34.04 -23.46
CA PRO A 384 -5.10 33.59 -22.67
C PRO A 384 -6.40 34.32 -22.96
N GLU A 385 -6.34 35.55 -23.49
CA GLU A 385 -7.54 36.32 -23.88
C GLU A 385 -8.16 35.76 -25.17
N LYS A 386 -7.34 35.25 -26.08
CA LYS A 386 -7.78 34.70 -27.37
C LYS A 386 -8.01 33.20 -27.33
N ASP A 387 -7.08 32.45 -26.70
CA ASP A 387 -7.06 30.99 -26.72
C ASP A 387 -7.58 30.34 -25.43
N GLY A 388 -7.80 31.13 -24.36
CA GLY A 388 -8.17 30.66 -23.05
C GLY A 388 -9.57 30.03 -22.95
N GLY A 389 -10.58 30.70 -23.51
CA GLY A 389 -11.95 30.23 -23.48
C GLY A 389 -12.48 29.94 -22.07
N LEU A 390 -13.02 28.72 -21.83
CA LEU A 390 -13.49 28.28 -20.52
C LEU A 390 -12.33 27.97 -19.53
N MET A 391 -11.14 27.67 -20.03
CA MET A 391 -9.99 27.38 -19.18
C MET A 391 -9.62 28.58 -18.31
N THR A 392 -9.50 29.76 -18.89
CA THR A 392 -9.18 30.99 -18.15
C THR A 392 -10.32 31.49 -17.26
N ARG A 393 -11.59 31.14 -17.59
CA ARG A 393 -12.73 31.40 -16.70
C ARG A 393 -12.77 30.47 -15.50
N LYS A 394 -12.38 29.20 -15.68
CA LYS A 394 -12.35 28.17 -14.62
C LYS A 394 -11.14 28.34 -13.72
N TRP A 395 -9.97 28.59 -14.31
CA TRP A 395 -8.69 28.65 -13.61
C TRP A 395 -8.16 30.08 -13.63
N LYS A 396 -8.01 30.68 -12.43
CA LYS A 396 -7.55 32.08 -12.29
C LYS A 396 -6.11 32.30 -12.80
N LYS A 397 -5.30 31.24 -12.80
CA LYS A 397 -3.92 31.27 -13.30
C LYS A 397 -3.74 30.08 -14.24
N VAL A 398 -3.23 30.36 -15.42
CA VAL A 398 -2.91 29.39 -16.48
C VAL A 398 -1.42 29.49 -16.83
N CYS A 399 -0.87 28.41 -17.35
CA CYS A 399 0.51 28.39 -17.83
C CYS A 399 0.62 29.17 -19.17
N LEU A 400 1.64 30.01 -19.30
CA LEU A 400 1.94 30.77 -20.51
C LEU A 400 3.01 30.06 -21.34
N ALA A 401 2.78 29.94 -22.64
CA ALA A 401 3.76 29.40 -23.58
C ALA A 401 5.05 30.25 -23.57
N GLY A 402 6.18 29.61 -23.85
CA GLY A 402 7.48 30.28 -23.88
C GLY A 402 8.06 30.65 -22.50
N THR A 403 7.33 30.41 -21.40
CA THR A 403 7.84 30.64 -20.04
C THR A 403 8.55 29.40 -19.48
N PRO A 404 9.45 29.58 -18.48
CA PRO A 404 10.05 28.41 -17.80
C PRO A 404 9.04 27.45 -17.21
N ALA A 405 7.88 27.94 -16.75
CA ALA A 405 6.80 27.11 -16.20
C ALA A 405 6.20 26.13 -17.23
N ALA A 406 6.23 26.45 -18.51
CA ALA A 406 5.73 25.59 -19.59
C ALA A 406 6.70 24.47 -19.97
N GLN A 407 7.94 24.51 -19.48
CA GLN A 407 8.95 23.50 -19.81
C GLN A 407 8.62 22.16 -19.17
N ILE A 408 8.77 21.09 -19.95
CA ILE A 408 8.72 19.70 -19.44
C ILE A 408 9.90 19.48 -18.49
N ALA A 409 9.68 18.70 -17.44
CA ALA A 409 10.72 18.38 -16.47
C ALA A 409 11.96 17.76 -17.16
N PRO A 410 13.18 18.26 -16.87
CA PRO A 410 14.39 17.76 -17.50
C PRO A 410 14.66 16.28 -17.27
N ASP A 411 14.18 15.72 -16.16
CA ASP A 411 14.29 14.30 -15.81
C ASP A 411 13.68 13.35 -16.86
N LEU A 412 12.77 13.86 -17.69
CA LEU A 412 12.11 13.13 -18.78
C LEU A 412 12.91 13.16 -20.09
N ASP A 413 13.97 13.96 -20.18
CA ASP A 413 14.83 14.11 -21.37
C ASP A 413 14.02 14.33 -22.66
N PRO A 414 13.15 15.38 -22.75
CA PRO A 414 12.34 15.63 -23.94
C PRO A 414 13.24 16.04 -25.12
N ARG A 415 13.03 15.41 -26.29
CA ARG A 415 13.79 15.65 -27.51
C ARG A 415 13.01 16.52 -28.48
N GLU A 416 13.72 17.04 -29.48
CA GLU A 416 13.07 17.83 -30.55
C GLU A 416 12.00 16.99 -31.27
N GLY A 417 10.82 17.57 -31.49
CA GLY A 417 9.69 16.91 -32.13
C GLY A 417 8.87 15.97 -31.24
N GLU A 418 9.23 15.79 -29.97
CA GLU A 418 8.47 14.97 -29.03
C GLU A 418 7.42 15.73 -28.23
N VAL A 419 7.46 17.07 -28.17
CA VAL A 419 6.59 17.89 -27.33
C VAL A 419 5.46 18.54 -28.13
N PHE A 420 4.21 18.29 -27.68
CA PHE A 420 2.98 18.81 -28.29
C PHE A 420 2.31 19.81 -27.33
N VAL A 421 2.30 21.09 -27.69
CA VAL A 421 1.64 22.13 -26.89
C VAL A 421 0.12 22.06 -27.09
N LYS A 422 -0.63 22.13 -25.99
CA LYS A 422 -2.09 22.17 -25.99
C LYS A 422 -2.62 23.20 -24.98
N ASN A 423 -3.82 23.68 -25.18
CA ASN A 423 -4.49 24.64 -24.28
C ASN A 423 -5.86 24.13 -23.77
N ARG A 424 -6.10 22.83 -23.88
CA ARG A 424 -7.27 22.12 -23.35
C ARG A 424 -6.82 20.87 -22.59
N TYR A 425 -7.75 20.16 -21.94
CA TYR A 425 -7.40 18.97 -21.15
C TYR A 425 -6.82 17.85 -22.00
N SER A 426 -7.54 17.44 -23.06
CA SER A 426 -7.08 16.33 -23.91
C SER A 426 -5.82 16.70 -24.70
N ALA A 427 -4.86 15.79 -24.77
CA ALA A 427 -3.70 15.87 -25.65
C ALA A 427 -4.09 15.98 -27.13
N PHE A 428 -5.17 15.33 -27.52
CA PHE A 428 -5.66 15.29 -28.90
C PHE A 428 -6.33 16.59 -29.36
N THR A 429 -6.39 17.62 -28.51
CA THR A 429 -6.71 18.98 -28.95
C THR A 429 -5.58 19.63 -29.73
N ASN A 430 -4.34 19.10 -29.62
CA ASN A 430 -3.28 19.44 -30.57
C ASN A 430 -3.48 18.64 -31.86
N PRO A 431 -3.73 19.29 -33.02
CA PRO A 431 -4.09 18.59 -34.26
C PRO A 431 -2.94 17.78 -34.86
N ALA A 432 -1.71 17.98 -34.43
CA ALA A 432 -0.53 17.26 -34.96
C ALA A 432 -0.27 15.94 -34.22
N LEU A 433 -0.84 15.73 -33.00
CA LEU A 433 -0.52 14.56 -32.19
C LEU A 433 -1.05 13.24 -32.82
N GLU A 434 -2.31 13.19 -33.22
CA GLU A 434 -2.86 11.97 -33.82
C GLU A 434 -2.16 11.61 -35.15
N PRO A 435 -1.97 12.52 -36.11
CA PRO A 435 -1.21 12.21 -37.32
C PRO A 435 0.19 11.68 -37.04
N ARG A 436 0.87 12.27 -36.05
CA ARG A 436 2.21 11.82 -35.66
C ARG A 436 2.21 10.40 -35.07
N LEU A 437 1.24 10.05 -34.23
CA LEU A 437 1.08 8.70 -33.73
C LEU A 437 0.80 7.69 -34.86
N ARG A 438 -0.06 8.04 -35.81
CA ARG A 438 -0.35 7.20 -36.97
C ARG A 438 0.88 7.01 -37.87
N GLU A 439 1.64 8.06 -38.13
CA GLU A 439 2.90 8.02 -38.89
C GLU A 439 3.90 7.07 -38.24
N LEU A 440 3.99 7.08 -36.90
CA LEU A 440 4.86 6.16 -36.13
C LEU A 440 4.32 4.73 -36.07
N GLY A 441 3.18 4.43 -36.68
CA GLY A 441 2.55 3.12 -36.66
C GLY A 441 2.00 2.71 -35.30
N VAL A 442 1.70 3.69 -34.44
CA VAL A 442 1.21 3.47 -33.07
C VAL A 442 -0.32 3.25 -33.10
N ASP A 443 -0.78 2.22 -32.39
CA ASP A 443 -2.19 1.96 -32.12
C ASP A 443 -2.47 1.73 -30.61
N SER A 444 -1.43 1.71 -29.81
CA SER A 444 -1.51 1.48 -28.37
C SER A 444 -0.71 2.57 -27.61
N LEU A 445 -1.25 3.06 -26.50
CA LEU A 445 -0.63 4.13 -25.70
C LEU A 445 -0.48 3.71 -24.23
N VAL A 446 0.74 3.85 -23.70
CA VAL A 446 0.92 3.96 -22.25
C VAL A 446 0.83 5.44 -21.90
N VAL A 447 -0.06 5.79 -20.97
CA VAL A 447 -0.31 7.18 -20.58
C VAL A 447 0.12 7.38 -19.13
N ALA A 448 0.94 8.42 -18.93
CA ALA A 448 1.42 8.88 -17.62
C ALA A 448 1.21 10.39 -17.51
N GLY A 449 1.40 10.97 -16.33
CA GLY A 449 1.43 12.43 -16.17
C GLY A 449 0.33 13.01 -15.30
N VAL A 450 0.04 14.29 -15.47
CA VAL A 450 -0.84 15.07 -14.59
C VAL A 450 -1.85 15.93 -15.35
N LYS A 451 -3.02 16.24 -14.80
CA LYS A 451 -3.64 15.66 -13.60
C LYS A 451 -4.44 14.42 -14.00
N THR A 452 -4.40 13.38 -13.21
CA THR A 452 -5.10 12.12 -13.49
C THR A 452 -6.58 12.35 -13.83
N ASP A 453 -7.28 13.13 -13.02
CA ASP A 453 -8.72 13.43 -13.09
C ASP A 453 -9.10 14.50 -14.14
N LEU A 454 -8.14 15.07 -14.84
CA LEU A 454 -8.35 16.12 -15.84
C LEU A 454 -7.66 15.77 -17.17
N CYS A 455 -6.39 16.17 -17.33
CA CYS A 455 -5.70 16.04 -18.59
C CYS A 455 -5.44 14.57 -18.99
N VAL A 456 -5.06 13.72 -18.04
CA VAL A 456 -4.83 12.30 -18.32
C VAL A 456 -6.14 11.60 -18.70
N GLU A 457 -7.18 11.72 -17.87
CA GLU A 457 -8.48 11.08 -18.16
C GLU A 457 -9.08 11.58 -19.46
N SER A 458 -9.07 12.90 -19.71
CA SER A 458 -9.59 13.47 -20.96
C SER A 458 -8.82 12.97 -22.19
N THR A 459 -7.49 12.77 -22.04
CA THR A 459 -6.65 12.24 -23.12
C THR A 459 -6.94 10.76 -23.37
N VAL A 460 -7.09 9.96 -22.33
CA VAL A 460 -7.39 8.52 -22.43
C VAL A 460 -8.75 8.30 -23.10
N ARG A 461 -9.78 9.06 -22.71
CA ARG A 461 -11.10 8.99 -23.34
C ARG A 461 -11.06 9.36 -24.83
N ALA A 462 -10.38 10.45 -25.17
CA ALA A 462 -10.22 10.85 -26.56
C ALA A 462 -9.39 9.83 -27.37
N ALA A 463 -8.34 9.26 -26.80
CA ALA A 463 -7.55 8.20 -27.41
C ALA A 463 -8.42 6.97 -27.75
N PHE A 464 -9.25 6.56 -26.79
CA PHE A 464 -10.18 5.45 -26.98
C PHE A 464 -11.15 5.72 -28.13
N ASP A 465 -11.76 6.90 -28.19
CA ASP A 465 -12.69 7.28 -29.28
C ASP A 465 -12.00 7.36 -30.65
N LEU A 466 -10.69 7.64 -30.68
CA LEU A 466 -9.85 7.61 -31.87
C LEU A 466 -9.31 6.21 -32.21
N GLY A 467 -9.68 5.18 -31.45
CA GLY A 467 -9.30 3.79 -31.69
C GLY A 467 -7.89 3.41 -31.21
N PHE A 468 -7.30 4.15 -30.26
CA PHE A 468 -6.08 3.73 -29.59
C PHE A 468 -6.41 2.88 -28.36
N SER A 469 -5.72 1.75 -28.21
CA SER A 469 -5.76 0.98 -26.98
C SER A 469 -4.91 1.65 -25.92
N CYS A 470 -5.45 1.90 -24.73
CA CYS A 470 -4.76 2.66 -23.70
C CYS A 470 -4.44 1.81 -22.46
N MET A 471 -3.28 2.11 -21.85
CA MET A 471 -2.89 1.69 -20.52
C MET A 471 -2.44 2.91 -19.73
N VAL A 472 -2.98 3.09 -18.53
CA VAL A 472 -2.59 4.18 -17.63
C VAL A 472 -1.59 3.63 -16.61
N ALA A 473 -0.42 4.26 -16.51
CA ALA A 473 0.55 3.98 -15.45
C ALA A 473 0.12 4.71 -14.18
N ALA A 474 -0.54 3.99 -13.28
CA ALA A 474 -1.20 4.57 -12.10
C ALA A 474 -0.22 5.33 -11.18
N ASP A 475 0.93 4.74 -10.92
CA ASP A 475 1.99 5.31 -10.07
C ASP A 475 2.88 6.34 -10.79
N ALA A 476 2.71 6.49 -12.12
CA ALA A 476 3.31 7.55 -12.93
C ALA A 476 2.30 8.66 -13.27
N ALA A 477 1.14 8.68 -12.62
CA ALA A 477 0.13 9.72 -12.73
C ALA A 477 -0.24 10.28 -11.36
N ALA A 478 -0.67 11.55 -11.30
CA ALA A 478 -1.08 12.18 -10.04
C ALA A 478 -2.24 13.18 -10.25
N ALA A 479 -3.08 13.33 -9.22
CA ALA A 479 -4.11 14.36 -9.11
C ALA A 479 -3.86 15.23 -7.86
N ALA A 480 -4.63 16.30 -7.70
CA ALA A 480 -4.49 17.18 -6.55
C ALA A 480 -4.86 16.50 -5.22
N ARG A 481 -5.70 15.47 -5.26
CA ARG A 481 -6.12 14.66 -4.11
C ARG A 481 -6.18 13.18 -4.52
N ASP A 482 -5.78 12.30 -3.63
CA ASP A 482 -5.79 10.84 -3.84
C ASP A 482 -7.17 10.28 -4.19
N GLU A 483 -8.22 10.84 -3.61
CA GLU A 483 -9.60 10.46 -3.90
C GLU A 483 -9.94 10.70 -5.38
N GLN A 484 -9.57 11.87 -5.92
CA GLN A 484 -9.77 12.20 -7.33
C GLN A 484 -8.96 11.27 -8.24
N HIS A 485 -7.71 11.01 -7.86
CA HIS A 485 -6.83 10.09 -8.57
C HIS A 485 -7.45 8.69 -8.67
N ARG A 486 -7.86 8.10 -7.55
CA ARG A 486 -8.45 6.75 -7.52
C ARG A 486 -9.78 6.68 -8.26
N ALA A 487 -10.67 7.67 -8.09
CA ALA A 487 -11.96 7.70 -8.79
C ALA A 487 -11.77 7.76 -10.31
N SER A 488 -10.82 8.57 -10.79
CA SER A 488 -10.49 8.70 -12.20
C SER A 488 -9.88 7.41 -12.77
N LEU A 489 -8.93 6.77 -12.06
CA LEU A 489 -8.37 5.48 -12.47
C LEU A 489 -9.45 4.41 -12.58
N ALA A 490 -10.35 4.29 -11.60
CA ALA A 490 -11.45 3.34 -11.63
C ALA A 490 -12.43 3.60 -12.80
N ALA A 491 -12.68 4.87 -13.13
CA ALA A 491 -13.53 5.24 -14.27
C ALA A 491 -12.86 4.87 -15.60
N MET A 492 -11.55 5.13 -15.75
CA MET A 492 -10.79 4.77 -16.94
C MET A 492 -10.69 3.24 -17.11
N GLU A 493 -10.40 2.50 -16.05
CA GLU A 493 -10.30 1.05 -16.06
C GLU A 493 -11.62 0.38 -16.47
N ARG A 494 -12.74 0.91 -16.00
CA ARG A 494 -14.05 0.36 -16.33
C ARG A 494 -14.41 0.45 -17.82
N GLY A 495 -13.94 1.50 -18.53
CA GLY A 495 -14.50 1.78 -19.85
C GLY A 495 -13.52 2.14 -20.98
N PHE A 496 -12.26 2.47 -20.68
CA PHE A 496 -11.40 3.16 -21.65
C PHE A 496 -9.97 2.64 -21.74
N ALA A 497 -9.42 2.09 -20.66
CA ALA A 497 -8.01 1.73 -20.57
C ALA A 497 -7.78 0.57 -19.61
N ALA A 498 -6.65 -0.12 -19.76
CA ALA A 498 -6.10 -0.89 -18.67
C ALA A 498 -5.38 0.04 -17.67
N VAL A 499 -5.29 -0.35 -16.41
CA VAL A 499 -4.53 0.38 -15.38
C VAL A 499 -3.43 -0.54 -14.85
N GLY A 500 -2.20 -0.06 -14.77
CA GLY A 500 -1.06 -0.84 -14.31
C GLY A 500 -0.04 0.02 -13.59
N THR A 501 0.95 -0.61 -12.94
CA THR A 501 2.07 0.10 -12.32
C THR A 501 3.24 0.23 -13.29
N THR A 502 4.09 1.23 -13.08
CA THR A 502 5.34 1.43 -13.82
C THR A 502 6.18 0.15 -13.88
N GLY A 503 6.36 -0.53 -12.72
CA GLY A 503 7.13 -1.76 -12.64
C GLY A 503 6.56 -2.90 -13.48
N ALA A 504 5.24 -3.08 -13.47
CA ALA A 504 4.54 -4.08 -14.28
C ALA A 504 4.72 -3.79 -15.77
N ILE A 505 4.51 -2.54 -16.19
CA ILE A 505 4.64 -2.10 -17.57
C ILE A 505 6.08 -2.33 -18.09
N ILE A 506 7.09 -1.92 -17.34
CA ILE A 506 8.51 -2.09 -17.72
C ILE A 506 8.88 -3.58 -17.79
N GLY A 507 8.43 -4.39 -16.81
CA GLY A 507 8.70 -5.82 -16.79
C GLY A 507 8.20 -6.55 -18.04
N GLU A 508 7.10 -6.09 -18.60
CA GLU A 508 6.53 -6.64 -19.82
C GLU A 508 7.36 -6.35 -21.08
N PHE A 509 8.05 -5.21 -21.14
CA PHE A 509 8.99 -4.90 -22.23
C PHE A 509 10.28 -5.73 -22.13
N ALA A 510 10.75 -6.03 -20.92
CA ALA A 510 11.95 -6.84 -20.70
C ALA A 510 11.75 -8.33 -21.05
N ALA A 511 10.53 -8.83 -20.96
CA ALA A 511 10.23 -10.26 -21.17
C ALA A 511 10.10 -10.71 -22.64
N GLY A 512 10.11 -9.81 -23.62
CA GLY A 512 10.10 -10.12 -25.07
C GLY A 512 8.89 -10.92 -25.58
N LYS A 513 7.78 -10.99 -24.83
CA LYS A 513 6.59 -11.76 -25.21
C LYS A 513 5.45 -10.84 -25.63
N THR A 514 4.87 -11.13 -26.80
CA THR A 514 3.56 -10.62 -27.22
C THR A 514 2.51 -11.25 -26.29
N ALA A 515 2.03 -10.51 -25.30
CA ALA A 515 0.94 -10.95 -24.44
C ALA A 515 -0.18 -9.92 -24.48
N VAL A 516 -1.39 -10.43 -24.54
CA VAL A 516 -2.59 -9.64 -24.26
C VAL A 516 -2.51 -9.23 -22.79
N LEU A 517 -2.42 -7.93 -22.51
CA LEU A 517 -2.37 -7.44 -21.13
C LEU A 517 -3.66 -7.80 -20.42
N SER A 518 -3.54 -8.64 -19.41
CA SER A 518 -4.57 -8.83 -18.42
C SER A 518 -4.46 -7.68 -17.43
N GLY A 519 -5.49 -6.84 -17.32
CA GLY A 519 -5.61 -5.91 -16.19
C GLY A 519 -5.42 -6.69 -14.90
N VAL A 520 -4.49 -6.25 -14.07
CA VAL A 520 -4.19 -6.80 -12.74
C VAL A 520 -5.22 -6.29 -11.77
#